data_b9a5dbadd2954108fe9934bcae0895ba
#
_entry.id   b9a5dbadd2954108fe9934bcae0895ba
#
_cell.length_a   1.000
_cell.length_b   1.000
_cell.length_c   1.000
_cell.angle_alpha   90.00
_cell.angle_beta   90.00
_cell.angle_gamma   90.00
#
_symmetry.space_group_name_H-M   'P 1'
#
loop_
_entity.id
_entity.type
_entity.pdbx_description
1 polymer ?
#
loop_
_entity_poly.entity_id
_entity_poly.type
_entity_poly.pdbx_seq_one_letter_code
_entity_poly.pdbx_strand_id
1 'polypeptide(L)'
;MPTVLTSSQQTFVDITDQRKLSAYITSNLPKSQIEDPNVLPHTYAPDWASTPLTLTPVVFLDQTNLALDASGLTISWKRKEGNGAEAALTSGESVSKGVLTVNANKLAAATSGMLTYLCYISYYDSETKNTVNISADITYTLIRNAENARLAYLSADTYVFKYDSNSSLVGAKQATLTAQVQGVTITAWQYKDSTGAWKDYPTTPDNASISGGTLVVKPEHAVFFNGVAQIKLATDDPDVYDTTSLTKIYDGSPCEPS
;
A
#
# COMPACT_ATOMS: atom_id res chain seq x y z
N MET A 1 -39.71 5.37 -86.59
CA MET A 1 -39.92 4.54 -85.33
C MET A 1 -39.04 5.17 -84.25
N PRO A 2 -39.61 5.63 -83.15
CA PRO A 2 -38.80 6.15 -82.05
C PRO A 2 -38.09 5.04 -81.33
N THR A 3 -36.77 5.17 -81.13
CA THR A 3 -35.93 4.30 -80.38
C THR A 3 -36.19 4.56 -78.90
N VAL A 4 -36.59 3.54 -78.16
CA VAL A 4 -36.74 3.57 -76.69
C VAL A 4 -35.35 3.62 -76.09
N LEU A 5 -34.97 4.74 -75.48
CA LEU A 5 -33.77 4.85 -74.61
C LEU A 5 -34.12 4.20 -73.30
N THR A 6 -33.43 3.13 -72.95
CA THR A 6 -33.46 2.53 -71.62
C THR A 6 -32.98 3.54 -70.57
N SER A 7 -33.86 3.98 -69.67
CA SER A 7 -33.47 4.72 -68.50
C SER A 7 -32.90 3.77 -67.46
N SER A 8 -31.62 3.88 -67.16
CA SER A 8 -31.03 3.21 -66.00
C SER A 8 -31.24 4.10 -64.74
N GLN A 9 -31.96 3.60 -63.78
CA GLN A 9 -32.12 4.24 -62.50
C GLN A 9 -30.89 3.88 -61.64
N GLN A 10 -30.06 4.82 -61.36
CA GLN A 10 -28.94 4.67 -60.44
C GLN A 10 -29.43 5.11 -59.06
N THR A 11 -29.52 4.18 -58.10
CA THR A 11 -29.81 4.48 -56.71
C THR A 11 -28.49 4.87 -56.03
N PHE A 12 -28.33 6.10 -55.68
CA PHE A 12 -27.23 6.54 -54.80
C PHE A 12 -27.65 6.23 -53.38
N VAL A 13 -26.95 5.34 -52.73
CA VAL A 13 -27.05 5.15 -51.30
C VAL A 13 -26.07 6.17 -50.67
N ASP A 14 -26.61 7.16 -49.97
CA ASP A 14 -25.81 8.09 -49.20
C ASP A 14 -25.22 7.34 -48.00
N ILE A 15 -23.92 7.07 -48.03
CA ILE A 15 -23.18 6.37 -46.98
C ILE A 15 -22.91 7.30 -45.78
N THR A 16 -23.28 8.60 -45.86
CA THR A 16 -23.04 9.59 -44.82
C THR A 16 -24.08 9.55 -43.67
N ASP A 17 -25.20 8.83 -43.83
CA ASP A 17 -26.24 8.71 -42.82
C ASP A 17 -25.97 7.64 -41.74
N GLN A 18 -24.72 7.25 -41.56
CA GLN A 18 -24.37 6.32 -40.49
C GLN A 18 -24.52 7.03 -39.14
N ARG A 19 -25.52 6.63 -38.35
CA ARG A 19 -25.72 7.13 -36.98
C ARG A 19 -24.48 6.92 -36.14
N LYS A 20 -24.08 7.93 -35.38
CA LYS A 20 -22.90 7.90 -34.53
C LYS A 20 -23.26 7.34 -33.15
N LEU A 21 -22.72 6.18 -32.84
CA LEU A 21 -22.80 5.64 -31.47
C LEU A 21 -21.62 6.18 -30.65
N SER A 22 -21.89 6.64 -29.42
CA SER A 22 -20.88 7.03 -28.46
C SER A 22 -21.29 6.62 -27.06
N ALA A 23 -20.32 6.36 -26.16
CA ALA A 23 -20.61 5.97 -24.80
C ALA A 23 -19.47 6.34 -23.84
N TYR A 24 -19.81 6.44 -22.58
CA TYR A 24 -18.88 6.50 -21.46
C TYR A 24 -19.46 5.74 -20.27
N ILE A 25 -18.63 5.47 -19.27
CA ILE A 25 -19.01 4.74 -18.05
C ILE A 25 -19.02 5.71 -16.88
N THR A 26 -20.11 5.72 -16.12
CA THR A 26 -20.18 6.38 -14.80
C THR A 26 -19.92 5.39 -13.69
N SER A 27 -19.35 5.87 -12.60
CA SER A 27 -19.05 5.09 -11.39
C SER A 27 -19.64 5.78 -10.17
N ASN A 28 -20.22 5.01 -9.24
CA ASN A 28 -20.69 5.52 -7.96
C ASN A 28 -19.57 5.68 -6.91
N LEU A 29 -18.40 5.07 -7.15
CA LEU A 29 -17.25 5.10 -6.24
C LEU A 29 -16.01 5.66 -6.93
N PRO A 30 -15.01 6.15 -6.16
CA PRO A 30 -13.73 6.63 -6.71
C PRO A 30 -13.00 5.54 -7.49
N LYS A 31 -12.13 5.97 -8.43
CA LYS A 31 -11.29 5.06 -9.23
C LYS A 31 -10.09 4.46 -8.46
N SER A 32 -9.94 4.83 -7.21
CA SER A 32 -8.93 4.28 -6.31
C SER A 32 -9.58 3.61 -5.11
N GLN A 33 -9.02 2.49 -4.66
CA GLN A 33 -9.34 1.82 -3.42
C GLN A 33 -8.08 1.81 -2.55
N ILE A 34 -8.20 2.17 -1.29
CA ILE A 34 -7.09 2.16 -0.33
C ILE A 34 -7.20 0.88 0.48
N GLU A 35 -6.12 0.11 0.57
CA GLU A 35 -5.97 -1.04 1.46
C GLU A 35 -5.14 -0.64 2.67
N ASP A 36 -5.64 -0.93 3.86
CA ASP A 36 -4.86 -0.87 5.09
C ASP A 36 -4.45 -2.29 5.49
N PRO A 37 -3.17 -2.67 5.30
CA PRO A 37 -2.64 -3.98 5.65
C PRO A 37 -2.31 -4.12 7.14
N ASN A 38 -2.37 -3.03 7.93
CA ASN A 38 -1.95 -3.03 9.34
C ASN A 38 -3.02 -3.61 10.28
N VAL A 39 -4.21 -3.90 9.77
CA VAL A 39 -5.30 -4.55 10.51
C VAL A 39 -5.64 -5.89 9.88
N LEU A 40 -6.00 -6.88 10.70
CA LEU A 40 -6.41 -8.20 10.23
C LEU A 40 -7.86 -8.47 10.66
N PRO A 41 -8.76 -8.80 9.70
CA PRO A 41 -8.54 -8.82 8.25
C PRO A 41 -8.27 -7.41 7.68
N HIS A 42 -7.55 -7.33 6.55
CA HIS A 42 -7.28 -6.05 5.88
C HIS A 42 -8.56 -5.27 5.62
N THR A 43 -8.52 -3.96 5.79
CA THR A 43 -9.65 -3.07 5.50
C THR A 43 -9.45 -2.30 4.21
N TYR A 44 -10.55 -1.92 3.59
CA TYR A 44 -10.58 -1.26 2.28
C TYR A 44 -11.43 0.00 2.34
N ALA A 45 -10.99 1.06 1.69
CA ALA A 45 -11.75 2.31 1.57
C ALA A 45 -11.75 2.82 0.11
N PRO A 46 -12.91 2.87 -0.58
CA PRO A 46 -14.20 2.30 -0.17
C PRO A 46 -14.17 0.77 -0.14
N ASP A 47 -14.92 0.16 0.77
CA ASP A 47 -15.09 -1.28 0.83
C ASP A 47 -16.22 -1.72 -0.12
N TRP A 48 -15.85 -2.35 -1.24
CA TRP A 48 -16.81 -2.78 -2.27
C TRP A 48 -17.68 -3.98 -1.84
N ALA A 49 -17.29 -4.68 -0.78
CA ALA A 49 -18.11 -5.75 -0.22
C ALA A 49 -19.32 -5.19 0.56
N SER A 50 -19.14 -4.10 1.28
CA SER A 50 -20.20 -3.44 2.04
C SER A 50 -20.95 -2.38 1.23
N THR A 51 -20.23 -1.66 0.34
CA THR A 51 -20.77 -0.65 -0.56
C THR A 51 -20.42 -1.02 -2.00
N PRO A 52 -21.26 -1.77 -2.70
CA PRO A 52 -20.94 -2.29 -4.03
C PRO A 52 -20.57 -1.19 -5.03
N LEU A 53 -19.51 -1.45 -5.79
CA LEU A 53 -19.16 -0.63 -6.94
C LEU A 53 -20.19 -0.87 -8.04
N THR A 54 -20.78 0.20 -8.58
CA THR A 54 -21.74 0.17 -9.68
C THR A 54 -21.22 0.94 -10.87
N LEU A 55 -21.12 0.30 -12.03
CA LEU A 55 -20.70 0.88 -13.29
C LEU A 55 -21.87 0.94 -14.25
N THR A 56 -22.26 2.15 -14.61
CA THR A 56 -23.39 2.40 -15.50
C THR A 56 -22.90 2.99 -16.80
N PRO A 57 -23.07 2.32 -17.94
CA PRO A 57 -22.78 2.91 -19.23
C PRO A 57 -23.83 3.98 -19.57
N VAL A 58 -23.40 5.06 -20.16
CA VAL A 58 -24.27 6.10 -20.76
C VAL A 58 -24.01 6.07 -22.24
N VAL A 59 -25.05 5.75 -23.02
CA VAL A 59 -24.95 5.48 -24.46
C VAL A 59 -25.73 6.53 -25.24
N PHE A 60 -25.13 7.11 -26.24
CA PHE A 60 -25.78 8.07 -27.15
C PHE A 60 -25.77 7.54 -28.56
N LEU A 61 -26.91 7.66 -29.21
CA LEU A 61 -27.04 7.55 -30.65
C LEU A 61 -27.22 8.95 -31.22
N ASP A 62 -26.22 9.43 -31.94
CA ASP A 62 -26.06 10.84 -32.31
C ASP A 62 -26.02 11.73 -31.06
N GLN A 63 -27.06 12.48 -30.77
CA GLN A 63 -27.20 13.34 -29.57
C GLN A 63 -28.26 12.83 -28.60
N THR A 64 -28.89 11.70 -28.91
CA THR A 64 -29.97 11.14 -28.08
C THR A 64 -29.43 10.08 -27.14
N ASN A 65 -29.66 10.26 -25.83
CA ASN A 65 -29.34 9.27 -24.84
C ASN A 65 -30.26 8.06 -24.97
N LEU A 66 -29.68 6.87 -25.15
CA LEU A 66 -30.43 5.62 -25.24
C LEU A 66 -30.69 5.03 -23.86
N ALA A 67 -31.89 4.56 -23.61
CA ALA A 67 -32.17 3.70 -22.47
C ALA A 67 -31.37 2.39 -22.59
N LEU A 68 -30.86 1.86 -21.49
CA LEU A 68 -30.01 0.66 -21.51
C LEU A 68 -30.77 -0.62 -21.91
N ASP A 69 -32.09 -0.55 -21.92
CA ASP A 69 -33.02 -1.60 -22.42
C ASP A 69 -33.61 -1.27 -23.79
N ALA A 70 -33.07 -0.29 -24.51
CA ALA A 70 -33.53 0.07 -25.84
C ALA A 70 -33.44 -1.10 -26.82
N SER A 71 -34.46 -1.22 -27.69
CA SER A 71 -34.46 -2.25 -28.73
C SER A 71 -33.25 -2.10 -29.65
N GLY A 72 -32.58 -3.20 -29.95
CA GLY A 72 -31.37 -3.24 -30.76
C GLY A 72 -30.08 -2.99 -29.98
N LEU A 73 -30.15 -2.54 -28.72
CA LEU A 73 -28.96 -2.31 -27.87
C LEU A 73 -28.57 -3.58 -27.13
N THR A 74 -27.30 -3.95 -27.22
CA THR A 74 -26.71 -5.06 -26.46
C THR A 74 -25.47 -4.57 -25.72
N ILE A 75 -25.38 -4.85 -24.42
CA ILE A 75 -24.27 -4.45 -23.55
C ILE A 75 -23.70 -5.69 -22.89
N SER A 76 -22.37 -5.84 -22.98
CA SER A 76 -21.62 -6.90 -22.31
C SER A 76 -20.36 -6.36 -21.66
N TRP A 77 -19.90 -7.06 -20.63
CA TRP A 77 -18.75 -6.65 -19.84
C TRP A 77 -17.67 -7.72 -19.80
N LYS A 78 -16.44 -7.27 -19.80
CA LYS A 78 -15.26 -8.06 -19.48
C LYS A 78 -14.41 -7.35 -18.45
N ARG A 79 -13.43 -8.04 -17.91
CA ARG A 79 -12.42 -7.49 -17.01
C ARG A 79 -11.01 -7.76 -17.54
N LYS A 80 -10.05 -6.96 -17.09
CA LYS A 80 -8.65 -7.10 -17.41
C LYS A 80 -7.81 -6.70 -16.20
N GLU A 81 -6.85 -7.52 -15.79
CA GLU A 81 -5.93 -7.22 -14.69
C GLU A 81 -4.62 -6.67 -15.25
N GLY A 82 -4.27 -5.44 -14.84
CA GLY A 82 -3.08 -4.76 -15.33
C GLY A 82 -2.95 -4.79 -16.86
N ASN A 83 -1.83 -5.30 -17.36
CA ASN A 83 -1.57 -5.49 -18.79
C ASN A 83 -1.92 -6.89 -19.31
N GLY A 84 -2.63 -7.69 -18.49
CA GLY A 84 -3.05 -9.04 -18.88
C GLY A 84 -4.09 -9.09 -20.01
N ALA A 85 -4.53 -10.29 -20.38
CA ALA A 85 -5.60 -10.48 -21.36
C ALA A 85 -6.97 -10.17 -20.75
N GLU A 86 -7.92 -9.87 -21.63
CA GLU A 86 -9.32 -9.76 -21.25
C GLU A 86 -9.88 -11.10 -20.77
N ALA A 87 -10.66 -11.07 -19.71
CA ALA A 87 -11.28 -12.24 -19.11
C ALA A 87 -12.79 -12.01 -18.87
N ALA A 88 -13.52 -13.06 -18.67
CA ALA A 88 -14.91 -13.01 -18.22
C ALA A 88 -15.00 -12.47 -16.80
N LEU A 89 -16.17 -11.95 -16.44
CA LEU A 89 -16.50 -11.58 -15.06
C LEU A 89 -16.45 -12.82 -14.14
N THR A 90 -16.14 -12.62 -12.90
CA THR A 90 -15.99 -13.69 -11.89
C THR A 90 -17.04 -13.57 -10.79
N SER A 91 -17.05 -14.50 -9.83
CA SER A 91 -17.93 -14.43 -8.65
C SER A 91 -17.83 -13.07 -7.96
N GLY A 92 -18.95 -12.48 -7.55
CA GLY A 92 -18.99 -11.12 -6.98
C GLY A 92 -19.04 -10.00 -8.02
N GLU A 93 -19.13 -10.33 -9.30
CA GLU A 93 -19.34 -9.41 -10.42
C GLU A 93 -20.60 -9.85 -11.17
N SER A 94 -21.58 -8.98 -11.33
CA SER A 94 -22.85 -9.31 -11.97
C SER A 94 -23.35 -8.18 -12.87
N VAL A 95 -24.04 -8.54 -13.95
CA VAL A 95 -24.63 -7.57 -14.87
C VAL A 95 -26.14 -7.71 -14.85
N SER A 96 -26.80 -6.58 -14.66
CA SER A 96 -28.26 -6.48 -14.76
C SER A 96 -28.64 -5.26 -15.57
N LYS A 97 -29.46 -5.44 -16.61
CA LYS A 97 -29.90 -4.36 -17.51
C LYS A 97 -28.74 -3.49 -18.02
N GLY A 98 -27.63 -4.12 -18.40
CA GLY A 98 -26.43 -3.43 -18.88
C GLY A 98 -25.53 -2.79 -17.80
N VAL A 99 -25.96 -2.73 -16.55
CA VAL A 99 -25.21 -2.18 -15.43
C VAL A 99 -24.37 -3.27 -14.76
N LEU A 100 -23.07 -3.03 -14.57
CA LEU A 100 -22.18 -3.93 -13.84
C LEU A 100 -22.15 -3.55 -12.36
N THR A 101 -22.36 -4.55 -11.50
CA THR A 101 -22.23 -4.43 -10.04
C THR A 101 -21.11 -5.34 -9.56
N VAL A 102 -20.19 -4.79 -8.74
CA VAL A 102 -19.08 -5.51 -8.11
C VAL A 102 -19.26 -5.41 -6.59
N ASN A 103 -19.51 -6.54 -5.94
CA ASN A 103 -19.80 -6.65 -4.50
C ASN A 103 -18.68 -7.38 -3.72
N ALA A 104 -17.47 -7.29 -4.19
CA ALA A 104 -16.28 -7.84 -3.55
C ALA A 104 -15.06 -6.96 -3.83
N ASN A 105 -14.09 -6.95 -2.94
CA ASN A 105 -12.84 -6.18 -3.08
C ASN A 105 -11.89 -6.84 -4.10
N LYS A 106 -12.26 -6.75 -5.39
CA LYS A 106 -11.56 -7.42 -6.51
C LYS A 106 -10.15 -6.90 -6.74
N LEU A 107 -9.86 -5.64 -6.39
CA LEU A 107 -8.52 -5.07 -6.50
C LEU A 107 -7.51 -5.74 -5.58
N ALA A 108 -7.94 -6.20 -4.40
CA ALA A 108 -7.08 -6.93 -3.46
C ALA A 108 -6.50 -8.23 -4.05
N ALA A 109 -7.29 -8.89 -4.92
CA ALA A 109 -6.88 -10.13 -5.58
C ALA A 109 -6.08 -9.89 -6.87
N ALA A 110 -6.08 -8.65 -7.39
CA ALA A 110 -5.36 -8.30 -8.62
C ALA A 110 -3.86 -8.13 -8.34
N THR A 111 -3.02 -9.02 -8.85
CA THR A 111 -1.55 -9.02 -8.63
C THR A 111 -0.90 -7.69 -9.00
N SER A 112 -1.42 -7.00 -10.03
CA SER A 112 -0.91 -5.70 -10.46
C SER A 112 -1.44 -4.52 -9.63
N GLY A 113 -2.42 -4.75 -8.73
CA GLY A 113 -3.16 -3.67 -8.07
C GLY A 113 -4.00 -2.81 -9.03
N MET A 114 -4.20 -3.26 -10.28
CA MET A 114 -4.98 -2.56 -11.31
C MET A 114 -6.02 -3.48 -11.89
N LEU A 115 -7.25 -2.98 -12.04
CA LEU A 115 -8.37 -3.71 -12.62
C LEU A 115 -9.13 -2.78 -13.58
N THR A 116 -9.24 -3.18 -14.84
CA THR A 116 -9.99 -2.46 -15.87
C THR A 116 -11.25 -3.23 -16.20
N TYR A 117 -12.39 -2.57 -16.18
CA TYR A 117 -13.64 -3.09 -16.70
C TYR A 117 -13.89 -2.52 -18.09
N LEU A 118 -14.17 -3.40 -19.04
CA LEU A 118 -14.44 -3.08 -20.44
C LEU A 118 -15.91 -3.34 -20.72
N CYS A 119 -16.59 -2.32 -21.21
CA CYS A 119 -17.99 -2.35 -21.63
C CYS A 119 -18.06 -2.40 -23.14
N TYR A 120 -18.56 -3.47 -23.71
CA TYR A 120 -18.81 -3.65 -25.14
C TYR A 120 -20.27 -3.36 -25.42
N ILE A 121 -20.50 -2.46 -26.37
CA ILE A 121 -21.82 -1.95 -26.73
C ILE A 121 -22.03 -2.19 -28.20
N SER A 122 -23.09 -2.87 -28.55
CA SER A 122 -23.53 -3.13 -29.93
C SER A 122 -24.94 -2.58 -30.12
N TYR A 123 -25.15 -1.80 -31.14
CA TYR A 123 -26.48 -1.28 -31.48
C TYR A 123 -26.85 -1.65 -32.91
N TYR A 124 -27.98 -2.36 -33.06
CA TYR A 124 -28.59 -2.69 -34.36
C TYR A 124 -29.60 -1.60 -34.70
N ASP A 125 -29.35 -0.85 -35.77
CA ASP A 125 -30.27 0.13 -36.30
C ASP A 125 -31.23 -0.57 -37.28
N SER A 126 -32.52 -0.62 -36.92
CA SER A 126 -33.56 -1.26 -37.73
C SER A 126 -33.90 -0.49 -39.04
N GLU A 127 -33.59 0.82 -39.10
CA GLU A 127 -33.85 1.65 -40.27
C GLU A 127 -32.79 1.41 -41.34
N THR A 128 -31.50 1.50 -40.94
CA THR A 128 -30.38 1.31 -41.85
C THR A 128 -29.93 -0.13 -42.02
N LYS A 129 -30.47 -1.06 -41.21
CA LYS A 129 -30.08 -2.49 -41.14
C LYS A 129 -28.60 -2.70 -40.79
N ASN A 130 -27.97 -1.73 -40.19
CA ASN A 130 -26.56 -1.78 -39.81
C ASN A 130 -26.38 -2.03 -38.31
N THR A 131 -25.25 -2.65 -37.94
CA THR A 131 -24.82 -2.80 -36.56
C THR A 131 -23.60 -1.96 -36.31
N VAL A 132 -23.65 -1.10 -35.29
CA VAL A 132 -22.52 -0.28 -34.84
C VAL A 132 -22.02 -0.84 -33.51
N ASN A 133 -20.68 -0.99 -33.40
CA ASN A 133 -20.03 -1.51 -32.20
C ASN A 133 -19.06 -0.49 -31.66
N ILE A 134 -19.09 -0.26 -30.35
CA ILE A 134 -18.12 0.55 -29.63
C ILE A 134 -17.76 -0.12 -28.31
N SER A 135 -16.69 0.35 -27.70
CA SER A 135 -16.33 -0.04 -26.33
C SER A 135 -15.95 1.18 -25.50
N ALA A 136 -16.17 1.10 -24.22
CA ALA A 136 -15.69 2.04 -23.23
C ALA A 136 -15.02 1.26 -22.10
N ASP A 137 -14.05 1.87 -21.44
CA ASP A 137 -13.36 1.23 -20.30
C ASP A 137 -13.23 2.18 -19.13
N ILE A 138 -13.04 1.57 -17.96
CA ILE A 138 -12.75 2.28 -16.72
C ILE A 138 -11.78 1.45 -15.87
N THR A 139 -10.70 2.11 -15.42
CA THR A 139 -9.64 1.46 -14.64
C THR A 139 -9.68 1.90 -13.20
N TYR A 140 -9.51 0.94 -12.30
CA TYR A 140 -9.38 1.10 -10.86
C TYR A 140 -7.98 0.72 -10.40
N THR A 141 -7.48 1.41 -9.37
CA THR A 141 -6.14 1.20 -8.82
C THR A 141 -6.22 0.97 -7.32
N LEU A 142 -5.49 -0.03 -6.82
CA LEU A 142 -5.29 -0.28 -5.40
C LEU A 142 -4.09 0.56 -4.91
N ILE A 143 -4.34 1.35 -3.89
CA ILE A 143 -3.31 2.07 -3.14
C ILE A 143 -3.16 1.32 -1.81
N ARG A 144 -1.98 0.78 -1.54
CA ARG A 144 -1.68 0.18 -0.23
C ARG A 144 -1.08 1.25 0.67
N ASN A 145 -1.66 1.41 1.86
CA ASN A 145 -0.97 2.15 2.90
C ASN A 145 0.37 1.46 3.15
N ALA A 146 1.43 2.25 3.38
CA ALA A 146 2.70 1.66 3.77
C ALA A 146 2.45 0.77 5.00
N GLU A 147 2.93 -0.47 4.95
CA GLU A 147 3.07 -1.26 6.18
C GLU A 147 3.80 -0.37 7.18
N ASN A 148 3.35 -0.37 8.44
CA ASN A 148 4.02 0.40 9.49
C ASN A 148 5.51 0.12 9.38
N ALA A 149 6.29 1.16 9.14
CA ALA A 149 7.74 1.02 9.10
C ALA A 149 8.17 0.33 10.39
N ARG A 150 8.79 -0.83 10.27
CA ARG A 150 9.37 -1.52 11.42
C ARG A 150 10.61 -0.76 11.83
N LEU A 151 10.60 -0.23 13.03
CA LEU A 151 11.67 0.62 13.52
C LEU A 151 11.97 0.28 14.97
N ALA A 152 13.26 0.19 15.30
CA ALA A 152 13.77 0.21 16.65
C ALA A 152 14.83 1.33 16.75
N TYR A 153 14.74 2.14 17.77
CA TYR A 153 15.63 3.26 18.00
C TYR A 153 15.95 3.39 19.48
N LEU A 154 17.25 3.61 19.79
CA LEU A 154 17.76 3.85 21.13
C LEU A 154 18.21 5.30 21.29
N SER A 155 17.80 5.92 22.37
CA SER A 155 18.37 7.18 22.85
C SER A 155 18.89 7.02 24.28
N ALA A 156 19.88 7.82 24.68
CA ALA A 156 20.38 7.86 26.03
C ALA A 156 20.46 9.31 26.53
N ASP A 157 20.21 9.51 27.81
CA ASP A 157 20.39 10.80 28.47
C ASP A 157 21.87 11.18 28.61
N THR A 158 22.75 10.19 28.65
CA THR A 158 24.21 10.34 28.57
C THR A 158 24.85 9.14 27.90
N TYR A 159 25.93 9.38 27.13
CA TYR A 159 26.74 8.35 26.47
C TYR A 159 28.14 8.20 27.12
N VAL A 160 28.47 9.10 28.06
CA VAL A 160 29.81 9.20 28.60
C VAL A 160 29.80 9.34 30.12
N PHE A 161 30.55 8.48 30.79
CA PHE A 161 30.91 8.62 32.21
C PHE A 161 32.29 9.18 32.34
N LYS A 162 32.39 10.36 32.97
CA LYS A 162 33.64 11.04 33.18
C LYS A 162 34.22 10.74 34.54
N TYR A 163 35.53 10.45 34.59
CA TYR A 163 36.31 10.29 35.80
C TYR A 163 37.42 11.33 35.84
N ASP A 164 37.70 11.87 37.02
CA ASP A 164 38.80 12.79 37.24
C ASP A 164 40.14 12.05 37.26
N SER A 165 41.24 12.80 37.41
CA SER A 165 42.61 12.27 37.54
C SER A 165 42.81 11.31 38.73
N ASN A 166 41.91 11.33 39.71
CA ASN A 166 41.90 10.42 40.87
C ASN A 166 41.00 9.22 40.68
N SER A 167 40.51 9.00 39.46
CA SER A 167 39.53 7.96 39.12
C SER A 167 38.20 8.08 39.88
N SER A 168 37.84 9.29 40.31
CA SER A 168 36.54 9.57 40.91
C SER A 168 35.54 9.96 39.83
N LEU A 169 34.33 9.41 39.90
CA LEU A 169 33.26 9.69 38.93
C LEU A 169 32.78 11.13 39.07
N VAL A 170 32.87 11.91 37.96
CA VAL A 170 32.44 13.31 37.85
C VAL A 170 31.30 13.41 36.87
N GLY A 171 30.09 13.79 37.31
CA GLY A 171 28.94 13.96 36.42
C GLY A 171 27.88 12.91 36.59
N ALA A 172 27.38 12.36 35.49
CA ALA A 172 26.26 11.40 35.48
C ALA A 172 26.65 10.11 36.23
N LYS A 173 25.79 9.69 37.17
CA LYS A 173 25.99 8.47 37.96
C LYS A 173 25.37 7.23 37.32
N GLN A 174 24.56 7.44 36.32
CA GLN A 174 23.90 6.40 35.53
C GLN A 174 23.55 6.94 34.14
N ALA A 175 23.39 6.08 33.16
CA ALA A 175 22.78 6.36 31.86
C ALA A 175 21.43 5.70 31.77
N THR A 176 20.43 6.46 31.34
CA THR A 176 19.08 5.93 31.06
C THR A 176 18.90 5.82 29.57
N LEU A 177 18.83 4.59 29.07
CA LEU A 177 18.53 4.30 27.68
C LEU A 177 17.01 4.15 27.52
N THR A 178 16.47 4.82 26.53
CA THR A 178 15.05 4.73 26.16
C THR A 178 14.91 4.15 24.77
N ALA A 179 14.14 3.08 24.66
CA ALA A 179 13.80 2.45 23.41
C ALA A 179 12.51 3.02 22.86
N GLN A 180 12.49 3.32 21.56
CA GLN A 180 11.29 3.62 20.79
C GLN A 180 11.19 2.58 19.69
N VAL A 181 10.05 1.89 19.62
CA VAL A 181 9.78 0.85 18.61
C VAL A 181 8.47 1.14 17.91
N GLN A 182 8.41 0.78 16.64
CA GLN A 182 7.21 0.85 15.82
C GLN A 182 7.12 -0.42 14.99
N GLY A 183 5.94 -1.06 14.98
CA GLY A 183 5.67 -2.27 14.19
C GLY A 183 6.45 -3.51 14.64
N VAL A 184 7.14 -3.47 15.79
CA VAL A 184 7.86 -4.58 16.41
C VAL A 184 7.71 -4.53 17.93
N THR A 185 8.00 -5.66 18.60
CA THR A 185 7.96 -5.79 20.05
C THR A 185 9.37 -6.01 20.62
N ILE A 186 9.72 -5.33 21.70
CA ILE A 186 11.00 -5.53 22.40
C ILE A 186 11.02 -6.92 23.01
N THR A 187 12.02 -7.73 22.66
CA THR A 187 12.21 -9.08 23.20
C THR A 187 13.29 -9.12 24.26
N ALA A 188 14.39 -8.36 24.10
CA ALA A 188 15.47 -8.34 25.07
C ALA A 188 16.30 -7.07 24.97
N TRP A 189 16.93 -6.72 26.10
CA TRP A 189 18.10 -5.86 26.14
C TRP A 189 19.33 -6.77 26.23
N GLN A 190 20.33 -6.49 25.41
CA GLN A 190 21.55 -7.29 25.33
C GLN A 190 22.78 -6.40 25.49
N TYR A 191 23.88 -6.98 25.95
CA TYR A 191 25.18 -6.35 25.97
C TYR A 191 26.20 -7.23 25.26
N LYS A 192 27.25 -6.63 24.76
CA LYS A 192 28.36 -7.38 24.12
C LYS A 192 29.39 -7.78 25.17
N ASP A 193 29.64 -9.07 25.31
CA ASP A 193 30.61 -9.59 26.25
C ASP A 193 32.07 -9.48 25.74
N SER A 194 33.05 -9.92 26.55
CA SER A 194 34.47 -9.89 26.22
C SER A 194 34.85 -10.70 24.99
N THR A 195 34.04 -11.65 24.61
CA THR A 195 34.27 -12.50 23.44
C THR A 195 33.68 -11.89 22.16
N GLY A 196 32.93 -10.79 22.29
CA GLY A 196 32.21 -10.15 21.21
C GLY A 196 30.82 -10.74 20.97
N ALA A 197 30.34 -11.64 21.82
CA ALA A 197 29.02 -12.25 21.71
C ALA A 197 27.96 -11.36 22.41
N TRP A 198 26.75 -11.31 21.84
CA TRP A 198 25.60 -10.69 22.47
C TRP A 198 25.03 -11.61 23.55
N LYS A 199 24.85 -11.08 24.75
CA LYS A 199 24.28 -11.73 25.94
C LYS A 199 23.11 -10.90 26.47
N ASP A 200 22.13 -11.54 27.04
CA ASP A 200 21.03 -10.83 27.67
C ASP A 200 21.55 -9.99 28.83
N TYR A 201 21.05 -8.75 28.91
CA TYR A 201 21.44 -7.81 29.94
C TYR A 201 21.04 -8.34 31.32
N PRO A 202 21.97 -8.43 32.29
CA PRO A 202 21.66 -9.05 33.56
C PRO A 202 20.68 -8.20 34.36
N THR A 203 19.61 -8.85 34.82
CA THR A 203 18.57 -8.28 35.69
C THR A 203 18.97 -8.45 37.15
N THR A 204 19.99 -7.74 37.61
CA THR A 204 20.35 -7.74 39.04
C THR A 204 19.67 -6.57 39.75
N PRO A 205 19.53 -6.61 41.09
CA PRO A 205 18.92 -5.52 41.86
C PRO A 205 19.57 -4.15 41.63
N ASP A 206 20.84 -4.12 41.24
CA ASP A 206 21.59 -2.90 40.96
C ASP A 206 21.27 -2.30 39.60
N ASN A 207 20.61 -3.05 38.72
CA ASN A 207 20.18 -2.64 37.38
C ASN A 207 18.65 -2.58 37.27
N ALA A 208 18.04 -2.22 38.35
CA ALA A 208 16.61 -2.26 38.52
C ALA A 208 15.89 -1.28 37.56
N SER A 209 15.76 -1.57 36.30
CA SER A 209 14.56 -1.27 35.53
C SER A 209 14.74 -1.55 34.04
N ILE A 210 14.62 -2.80 33.63
CA ILE A 210 14.11 -3.12 32.31
C ILE A 210 12.59 -3.09 32.49
N SER A 211 11.98 -1.96 32.33
CA SER A 211 10.54 -1.80 32.41
C SER A 211 10.09 -0.88 31.30
N GLY A 212 9.17 -1.35 30.47
CA GLY A 212 8.48 -0.50 29.50
C GLY A 212 9.37 0.18 28.46
N GLY A 213 10.47 -0.46 28.02
CA GLY A 213 11.35 0.12 27.00
C GLY A 213 12.47 1.01 27.55
N THR A 214 12.77 0.91 28.84
CA THR A 214 13.85 1.68 29.49
C THR A 214 14.89 0.75 30.13
N LEU A 215 16.18 1.04 29.96
CA LEU A 215 17.30 0.38 30.61
C LEU A 215 18.19 1.40 31.32
N VAL A 216 18.44 1.20 32.60
CA VAL A 216 19.40 2.01 33.35
C VAL A 216 20.74 1.28 33.45
N VAL A 217 21.82 1.94 33.07
CA VAL A 217 23.19 1.41 33.10
C VAL A 217 24.04 2.28 34.03
N LYS A 218 24.65 1.67 35.05
CA LYS A 218 25.59 2.31 35.96
C LYS A 218 27.03 2.08 35.51
N PRO A 219 27.93 3.03 35.72
CA PRO A 219 29.32 2.93 35.24
C PRO A 219 30.12 1.79 35.91
N GLU A 220 29.80 1.39 37.14
CA GLU A 220 30.46 0.28 37.86
C GLU A 220 30.01 -1.10 37.37
N HIS A 221 29.01 -1.17 36.50
CA HIS A 221 28.45 -2.45 36.06
C HIS A 221 29.44 -3.26 35.21
N ALA A 222 29.41 -4.60 35.36
CA ALA A 222 30.31 -5.53 34.67
C ALA A 222 30.15 -5.60 33.13
N VAL A 223 29.15 -4.93 32.56
CA VAL A 223 28.93 -4.85 31.10
C VAL A 223 29.96 -3.97 30.39
N PHE A 224 30.74 -3.16 31.15
CA PHE A 224 31.83 -2.35 30.57
C PHE A 224 33.08 -3.20 30.35
N PHE A 225 33.48 -3.29 29.10
CA PHE A 225 34.70 -3.97 28.67
C PHE A 225 35.68 -2.94 28.13
N ASN A 226 36.88 -2.87 28.71
CA ASN A 226 37.86 -1.85 28.34
C ASN A 226 37.30 -0.41 28.33
N GLY A 227 36.44 -0.11 29.30
CA GLY A 227 35.79 1.20 29.41
C GLY A 227 34.61 1.44 28.47
N VAL A 228 34.21 0.47 27.68
CA VAL A 228 33.06 0.60 26.76
C VAL A 228 32.00 -0.49 27.05
N ALA A 229 30.75 -0.09 27.10
CA ALA A 229 29.61 -0.98 27.10
C ALA A 229 28.82 -0.84 25.80
N GLN A 230 28.75 -1.89 25.01
CA GLN A 230 27.89 -1.93 23.83
C GLN A 230 26.56 -2.56 24.22
N ILE A 231 25.47 -1.86 23.98
CA ILE A 231 24.10 -2.25 24.32
C ILE A 231 23.31 -2.42 23.02
N LYS A 232 22.52 -3.49 22.96
CA LYS A 232 21.61 -3.78 21.84
C LYS A 232 20.19 -3.90 22.35
N LEU A 233 19.27 -3.28 21.65
CA LEU A 233 17.84 -3.50 21.74
C LEU A 233 17.46 -4.59 20.73
N ALA A 234 17.03 -5.75 21.20
CA ALA A 234 16.52 -6.82 20.35
C ALA A 234 14.99 -6.79 20.28
N THR A 235 14.45 -7.10 19.10
CA THR A 235 13.00 -7.16 18.87
C THR A 235 12.59 -8.54 18.39
N ASP A 236 11.28 -8.77 18.22
CA ASP A 236 10.71 -9.98 17.65
C ASP A 236 11.04 -10.15 16.14
N ASP A 237 11.57 -9.09 15.50
CA ASP A 237 12.14 -9.15 14.16
C ASP A 237 13.67 -9.06 14.25
N PRO A 238 14.42 -10.13 13.89
CA PRO A 238 15.88 -10.16 14.04
C PRO A 238 16.60 -9.13 13.17
N ASP A 239 15.96 -8.61 12.12
CA ASP A 239 16.52 -7.59 11.22
C ASP A 239 16.24 -6.16 11.71
N VAL A 240 15.37 -6.01 12.73
CA VAL A 240 14.99 -4.71 13.30
C VAL A 240 15.50 -4.61 14.74
N TYR A 241 16.65 -3.98 14.90
CA TYR A 241 17.30 -3.74 16.18
C TYR A 241 18.06 -2.43 16.14
N ASP A 242 18.45 -1.92 17.31
CA ASP A 242 19.39 -0.81 17.40
C ASP A 242 20.47 -1.08 18.43
N THR A 243 21.62 -0.42 18.26
CA THR A 243 22.77 -0.55 19.14
C THR A 243 23.34 0.80 19.53
N THR A 244 23.80 0.91 20.77
CA THR A 244 24.48 2.09 21.26
C THR A 244 25.70 1.72 22.09
N SER A 245 26.60 2.69 22.32
CA SER A 245 27.78 2.50 23.13
C SER A 245 27.85 3.55 24.26
N LEU A 246 28.11 3.10 25.45
CA LEU A 246 28.45 3.96 26.60
C LEU A 246 29.94 3.84 26.87
N THR A 247 30.61 4.96 27.15
CA THR A 247 32.08 5.02 27.29
C THR A 247 32.47 5.65 28.61
N LYS A 248 33.49 5.10 29.26
CA LYS A 248 34.17 5.71 30.40
C LYS A 248 35.37 6.50 29.90
N ILE A 249 35.48 7.76 30.29
CA ILE A 249 36.59 8.64 29.95
C ILE A 249 37.25 9.07 31.26
N TYR A 250 38.59 8.95 31.31
CA TYR A 250 39.41 9.36 32.44
C TYR A 250 40.22 10.58 32.07
N ASP A 251 40.20 11.61 32.88
CA ASP A 251 41.10 12.72 32.71
C ASP A 251 42.53 12.21 32.94
N GLY A 252 43.46 12.60 32.06
CA GLY A 252 44.86 12.24 32.21
C GLY A 252 45.46 12.79 33.53
N SER A 253 46.37 12.03 34.14
CA SER A 253 47.14 12.55 35.27
C SER A 253 47.83 13.84 34.85
N PRO A 254 47.82 14.92 35.66
CA PRO A 254 48.60 16.11 35.38
C PRO A 254 50.05 15.70 35.20
N CYS A 255 50.68 16.13 34.08
CA CYS A 255 52.14 16.02 33.92
C CYS A 255 52.79 16.76 35.09
N GLU A 256 53.48 16.06 36.00
CA GLU A 256 54.34 16.75 36.95
C GLU A 256 55.39 17.51 36.17
N PRO A 257 55.61 18.83 36.44
CA PRO A 257 56.72 19.57 35.83
C PRO A 257 58.03 19.00 36.40
N SER A 258 58.89 18.55 35.50
CA SER A 258 60.26 18.10 35.76
C SER A 258 61.13 19.20 36.19
#